data_87f1b009b374b13e50d0ea5aec656e2b
#
_entry.id   87f1b009b374b13e50d0ea5aec656e2b
#
_cell.length_a   1.000
_cell.length_b   1.000
_cell.length_c   1.000
_cell.angle_alpha   90.00
_cell.angle_beta   90.00
_cell.angle_gamma   90.00
#
_symmetry.space_group_name_H-M   'P 1'
#
loop_
_entity.id
_entity.type
_entity.pdbx_description
1 polymer ?
#
loop_
_entity_poly.entity_id
_entity_poly.type
_entity_poly.pdbx_seq_one_letter_code
_entity_poly.pdbx_strand_id
1 'polypeptide(L)'
;MKIVIAEDNDILRRSLSFFLASKEFTVDQFSDGRDALDAIEINNYDLILTDINMPGVSGMEITQYVRQKMKSSVPIIIFTSSGIEQTELDSFDIGANEFIAKPVSPAVLLIRINKLLNIR
;
A
#
# COMPACT_ATOMS: atom_id res chain seq x y z
N MET A 1 15.37 1.41 -0.48
CA MET A 1 14.22 0.74 0.15
C MET A 1 13.24 0.26 -0.90
N LYS A 2 12.61 -0.85 -0.64
CA LYS A 2 11.75 -1.55 -1.61
C LYS A 2 10.28 -1.43 -1.24
N ILE A 3 9.47 -0.96 -2.18
CA ILE A 3 8.03 -0.73 -2.00
C ILE A 3 7.26 -1.61 -2.97
N VAL A 4 6.18 -2.22 -2.49
CA VAL A 4 5.20 -2.85 -3.36
C VAL A 4 3.95 -1.98 -3.43
N ILE A 5 3.40 -1.78 -4.63
CA ILE A 5 2.16 -1.06 -4.83
C ILE A 5 1.16 -1.96 -5.55
N ALA A 6 -0.03 -2.07 -4.97
CA ALA A 6 -1.15 -2.81 -5.52
C ALA A 6 -2.30 -1.83 -5.80
N GLU A 7 -2.60 -1.59 -7.07
CA GLU A 7 -3.59 -0.62 -7.49
C GLU A 7 -4.10 -1.00 -8.88
N ASP A 8 -5.40 -1.20 -9.02
CA ASP A 8 -5.99 -1.62 -10.29
C ASP A 8 -6.16 -0.49 -11.30
N ASN A 9 -6.16 0.76 -10.86
CA ASN A 9 -6.17 1.90 -11.78
C ASN A 9 -4.76 2.08 -12.36
N ASP A 10 -4.61 1.79 -13.65
CA ASP A 10 -3.31 1.80 -14.32
C ASP A 10 -2.63 3.17 -14.29
N ILE A 11 -3.40 4.24 -14.49
CA ILE A 11 -2.84 5.60 -14.53
C ILE A 11 -2.29 5.96 -13.15
N LEU A 12 -3.07 5.76 -12.11
CA LEU A 12 -2.65 6.06 -10.74
C LEU A 12 -1.44 5.20 -10.34
N ARG A 13 -1.51 3.90 -10.59
CA ARG A 13 -0.43 2.98 -10.23
C ARG A 13 0.89 3.37 -10.89
N ARG A 14 0.87 3.60 -12.20
CA ARG A 14 2.07 3.96 -12.94
C ARG A 14 2.61 5.31 -12.55
N SER A 15 1.73 6.29 -12.34
CA SER A 15 2.12 7.63 -11.92
C SER A 15 2.80 7.62 -10.57
N LEU A 16 2.23 6.94 -9.59
CA LEU A 16 2.82 6.85 -8.25
C LEU A 16 4.11 6.06 -8.28
N SER A 17 4.17 4.98 -9.04
CA SER A 17 5.38 4.17 -9.16
C SER A 17 6.53 4.95 -9.77
N PHE A 18 6.25 5.73 -10.83
CA PHE A 18 7.25 6.59 -11.45
C PHE A 18 7.77 7.64 -10.47
N PHE A 19 6.85 8.29 -9.76
CA PHE A 19 7.22 9.32 -8.78
C PHE A 19 8.12 8.74 -7.68
N LEU A 20 7.74 7.59 -7.12
CA LEU A 20 8.51 6.97 -6.05
C LEU A 20 9.87 6.48 -6.55
N ALA A 21 9.92 5.94 -7.75
CA ALA A 21 11.19 5.54 -8.34
C ALA A 21 12.13 6.73 -8.52
N SER A 22 11.58 7.91 -8.85
CA SER A 22 12.37 9.13 -8.98
C SER A 22 12.92 9.60 -7.63
N LYS A 23 12.38 9.11 -6.53
CA LYS A 23 12.85 9.40 -5.17
C LYS A 23 13.74 8.25 -4.63
N GLU A 24 14.25 7.44 -5.53
CA GLU A 24 15.23 6.38 -5.24
C GLU A 24 14.67 5.15 -4.53
N PHE A 25 13.35 4.99 -4.52
CA PHE A 25 12.74 3.74 -4.07
C PHE A 25 12.75 2.71 -5.20
N THR A 26 12.92 1.45 -4.85
CA THR A 26 12.68 0.35 -5.78
C THR A 26 11.21 -0.03 -5.65
N VAL A 27 10.47 0.02 -6.76
CA VAL A 27 9.01 -0.18 -6.73
C VAL A 27 8.62 -1.37 -7.59
N ASP A 28 7.95 -2.34 -6.97
CA ASP A 28 7.27 -3.41 -7.70
C ASP A 28 5.79 -3.07 -7.74
N GLN A 29 5.17 -3.14 -8.92
CA GLN A 29 3.78 -2.76 -9.08
C GLN A 29 2.92 -3.89 -9.62
N PHE A 30 1.70 -3.99 -9.09
CA PHE A 30 0.72 -5.02 -9.46
C PHE A 30 -0.65 -4.40 -9.62
N SER A 31 -1.40 -4.90 -10.61
CA SER A 31 -2.74 -4.39 -10.90
C SER A 31 -3.85 -5.14 -10.16
N ASP A 32 -3.52 -6.24 -9.48
CA ASP A 32 -4.50 -6.97 -8.68
C ASP A 32 -3.89 -7.46 -7.37
N GLY A 33 -4.78 -7.79 -6.45
CA GLY A 33 -4.36 -8.15 -5.09
C GLY A 33 -3.72 -9.52 -4.99
N ARG A 34 -4.09 -10.46 -5.86
CA ARG A 34 -3.53 -11.83 -5.82
C ARG A 34 -2.04 -11.81 -6.18
N ASP A 35 -1.72 -11.14 -7.29
CA ASP A 35 -0.32 -11.04 -7.72
C ASP A 35 0.51 -10.28 -6.73
N ALA A 36 -0.05 -9.21 -6.14
CA ALA A 36 0.62 -8.45 -5.10
C ALA A 36 0.91 -9.32 -3.87
N LEU A 37 -0.07 -10.09 -3.42
CA LEU A 37 0.11 -10.94 -2.26
C LEU A 37 1.15 -12.03 -2.50
N ASP A 38 1.13 -12.64 -3.69
CA ASP A 38 2.14 -13.64 -4.06
C ASP A 38 3.55 -13.06 -3.99
N ALA A 39 3.72 -11.82 -4.49
CA ALA A 39 5.01 -11.14 -4.40
C ALA A 39 5.41 -10.82 -2.96
N ILE A 40 4.46 -10.40 -2.14
CA ILE A 40 4.69 -10.08 -0.73
C ILE A 40 5.16 -11.30 0.05
N GLU A 41 4.63 -12.47 -0.27
CA GLU A 41 5.01 -13.71 0.42
C GLU A 41 6.47 -14.11 0.19
N ILE A 42 7.03 -13.79 -0.97
CA ILE A 42 8.37 -14.24 -1.36
C ILE A 42 9.43 -13.15 -1.37
N ASN A 43 9.06 -11.90 -1.15
CA ASN A 43 9.99 -10.78 -1.13
C ASN A 43 9.90 -10.04 0.20
N ASN A 44 10.99 -9.36 0.54
CA ASN A 44 11.02 -8.48 1.72
C ASN A 44 10.81 -7.04 1.26
N TYR A 45 9.64 -6.50 1.55
CA TYR A 45 9.33 -5.10 1.26
C TYR A 45 9.46 -4.25 2.53
N ASP A 46 9.87 -3.02 2.35
CA ASP A 46 9.95 -2.04 3.44
C ASP A 46 8.61 -1.34 3.65
N LEU A 47 7.75 -1.37 2.64
CA LEU A 47 6.46 -0.71 2.68
C LEU A 47 5.49 -1.37 1.70
N ILE A 48 4.23 -1.48 2.11
CA ILE A 48 3.14 -1.94 1.26
C ILE A 48 2.17 -0.77 1.04
N LEU A 49 1.91 -0.45 -0.24
CA LEU A 49 0.88 0.49 -0.64
C LEU A 49 -0.20 -0.30 -1.37
N THR A 50 -1.44 -0.21 -0.93
CA THR A 50 -2.52 -0.96 -1.57
C THR A 50 -3.82 -0.19 -1.62
N ASP A 51 -4.53 -0.30 -2.75
CA ASP A 51 -5.92 0.12 -2.81
C ASP A 51 -6.75 -0.81 -1.93
N ILE A 52 -7.82 -0.30 -1.38
CA ILE A 52 -8.70 -1.11 -0.53
C ILE A 52 -9.51 -2.11 -1.36
N ASN A 53 -9.97 -1.70 -2.54
CA ASN A 53 -10.80 -2.54 -3.41
C ASN A 53 -10.08 -2.87 -4.70
N MET A 54 -9.83 -4.17 -4.93
CA MET A 54 -9.16 -4.65 -6.14
C MET A 54 -9.75 -6.00 -6.54
N PRO A 55 -9.66 -6.37 -7.83
CA PRO A 55 -10.03 -7.73 -8.24
C PRO A 55 -9.20 -8.79 -7.49
N GLY A 56 -9.84 -9.88 -7.15
CA GLY A 56 -9.21 -11.02 -6.49
C GLY A 56 -9.10 -10.80 -4.99
N VAL A 57 -7.98 -10.29 -4.55
CA VAL A 57 -7.69 -10.06 -3.11
C VAL A 57 -7.72 -8.57 -2.83
N SER A 58 -8.50 -8.16 -1.83
CA SER A 58 -8.63 -6.74 -1.46
C SER A 58 -7.44 -6.27 -0.63
N GLY A 59 -7.30 -4.94 -0.49
CA GLY A 59 -6.27 -4.38 0.38
C GLY A 59 -6.47 -4.76 1.85
N MET A 60 -7.72 -4.90 2.29
CA MET A 60 -8.01 -5.36 3.64
C MET A 60 -7.53 -6.80 3.85
N GLU A 61 -7.79 -7.67 2.86
CA GLU A 61 -7.34 -9.06 2.92
C GLU A 61 -5.82 -9.17 2.91
N ILE A 62 -5.12 -8.36 2.10
CA ILE A 62 -3.66 -8.31 2.10
C ILE A 62 -3.15 -7.92 3.48
N THR A 63 -3.72 -6.87 4.07
CA THR A 63 -3.31 -6.38 5.40
C THR A 63 -3.50 -7.45 6.46
N GLN A 64 -4.65 -8.09 6.45
CA GLN A 64 -4.96 -9.14 7.41
C GLN A 64 -3.98 -10.32 7.28
N TYR A 65 -3.70 -10.74 6.06
CA TYR A 65 -2.77 -11.84 5.80
C TYR A 65 -1.35 -11.50 6.29
N VAL A 66 -0.87 -10.31 5.97
CA VAL A 66 0.46 -9.86 6.37
C VAL A 66 0.59 -9.84 7.91
N ARG A 67 -0.43 -9.35 8.60
CA ARG A 67 -0.41 -9.27 10.07
C ARG A 67 -0.61 -10.61 10.75
N GLN A 68 -1.57 -11.40 10.29
CA GLN A 68 -1.99 -12.63 11.00
C GLN A 68 -1.26 -13.88 10.55
N LYS A 69 -1.02 -14.03 9.24
CA LYS A 69 -0.36 -15.23 8.72
C LYS A 69 1.14 -15.07 8.63
N MET A 70 1.61 -13.96 8.11
CA MET A 70 3.04 -13.71 7.98
C MET A 70 3.67 -13.20 9.27
N LYS A 71 2.87 -12.72 10.22
CA LYS A 71 3.35 -12.14 11.48
C LYS A 71 4.34 -10.98 11.22
N SER A 72 4.11 -10.23 10.16
CA SER A 72 4.98 -9.13 9.76
C SER A 72 4.44 -7.80 10.26
N SER A 73 5.34 -6.91 10.67
CA SER A 73 5.01 -5.55 11.09
C SER A 73 5.36 -4.52 10.01
N VAL A 74 5.58 -4.95 8.77
CA VAL A 74 5.89 -4.04 7.67
C VAL A 74 4.83 -2.94 7.57
N PRO A 75 5.22 -1.66 7.40
CA PRO A 75 4.24 -0.58 7.29
C PRO A 75 3.32 -0.76 6.09
N ILE A 76 2.04 -0.48 6.28
CA ILE A 76 1.01 -0.61 5.25
C ILE A 76 0.22 0.70 5.17
N ILE A 77 0.13 1.27 3.95
CA ILE A 77 -0.73 2.41 3.65
C ILE A 77 -1.84 1.92 2.72
N ILE A 78 -3.08 2.21 3.06
CA ILE A 78 -4.25 1.85 2.26
C ILE A 78 -4.84 3.08 1.59
N PHE A 79 -5.12 2.97 0.28
CA PHE A 79 -5.81 4.00 -0.48
C PHE A 79 -7.28 3.67 -0.61
N THR A 80 -8.15 4.68 -0.56
CA THR A 80 -9.58 4.47 -0.78
C THR A 80 -10.19 5.63 -1.55
N SER A 81 -11.16 5.33 -2.40
CA SER A 81 -11.92 6.35 -3.11
C SER A 81 -13.07 6.91 -2.29
N SER A 82 -13.47 6.25 -1.23
CA SER A 82 -14.68 6.62 -0.49
C SER A 82 -14.44 7.50 0.74
N GLY A 83 -13.33 7.39 1.42
CA GLY A 83 -13.08 8.15 2.64
C GLY A 83 -14.13 7.92 3.72
N ILE A 84 -14.77 6.75 3.74
CA ILE A 84 -15.79 6.41 4.71
C ILE A 84 -15.12 6.10 6.04
N GLU A 85 -15.57 6.76 7.10
CA GLU A 85 -15.00 6.62 8.43
C GLU A 85 -14.94 5.16 8.90
N GLN A 86 -15.98 4.38 8.65
CA GLN A 86 -16.00 2.97 9.05
C GLN A 86 -14.90 2.17 8.35
N THR A 87 -14.64 2.46 7.07
CA THR A 87 -13.57 1.81 6.32
C THR A 87 -12.22 2.15 6.93
N GLU A 88 -12.02 3.41 7.36
CA GLU A 88 -10.78 3.81 8.03
C GLU A 88 -10.59 3.05 9.33
N LEU A 89 -11.62 2.98 10.16
CA LEU A 89 -11.58 2.26 11.43
C LEU A 89 -11.26 0.78 11.21
N ASP A 90 -11.94 0.14 10.26
CA ASP A 90 -11.70 -1.26 9.94
C ASP A 90 -10.26 -1.49 9.47
N SER A 91 -9.74 -0.59 8.64
CA SER A 91 -8.36 -0.68 8.15
C SER A 91 -7.34 -0.59 9.26
N PHE A 92 -7.54 0.31 10.22
CA PHE A 92 -6.65 0.42 11.37
C PHE A 92 -6.79 -0.78 12.31
N ASP A 93 -8.00 -1.28 12.52
CA ASP A 93 -8.25 -2.45 13.37
C ASP A 93 -7.52 -3.69 12.88
N ILE A 94 -7.39 -3.87 11.57
CA ILE A 94 -6.66 -5.02 11.02
C ILE A 94 -5.15 -4.77 10.89
N GLY A 95 -4.69 -3.58 11.23
CA GLY A 95 -3.26 -3.29 11.35
C GLY A 95 -2.65 -2.42 10.27
N ALA A 96 -3.43 -1.66 9.51
CA ALA A 96 -2.90 -0.65 8.59
C ALA A 96 -2.28 0.49 9.40
N ASN A 97 -1.20 1.06 8.91
CA ASN A 97 -0.51 2.17 9.57
C ASN A 97 -1.06 3.53 9.16
N GLU A 98 -1.48 3.66 7.92
CA GLU A 98 -1.99 4.91 7.37
C GLU A 98 -3.10 4.62 6.38
N PHE A 99 -3.96 5.61 6.21
CA PHE A 99 -5.10 5.57 5.32
C PHE A 99 -5.12 6.87 4.53
N ILE A 100 -5.16 6.79 3.20
CA ILE A 100 -5.15 7.97 2.34
C ILE A 100 -6.32 7.91 1.37
N ALA A 101 -7.17 8.94 1.41
CA ALA A 101 -8.28 9.06 0.49
C ALA A 101 -7.80 9.49 -0.89
N LYS A 102 -8.40 8.94 -1.93
CA LYS A 102 -8.16 9.37 -3.30
C LYS A 102 -8.89 10.69 -3.58
N PRO A 103 -8.34 11.61 -4.37
CA PRO A 103 -7.11 11.45 -5.16
C PRO A 103 -5.85 11.59 -4.30
N VAL A 104 -4.85 10.73 -4.61
CA VAL A 104 -3.62 10.67 -3.84
C VAL A 104 -2.65 11.72 -4.35
N SER A 105 -2.24 12.63 -3.46
CA SER A 105 -1.18 13.58 -3.77
C SER A 105 0.17 12.89 -3.60
N PRO A 106 1.01 12.81 -4.66
CA PRO A 106 2.33 12.19 -4.53
C PRO A 106 3.20 12.82 -3.45
N ALA A 107 3.14 14.16 -3.32
CA ALA A 107 3.92 14.86 -2.31
C ALA A 107 3.49 14.49 -0.88
N VAL A 108 2.18 14.42 -0.63
CA VAL A 108 1.65 14.02 0.68
C VAL A 108 2.01 12.56 0.96
N LEU A 109 1.87 11.69 -0.04
CA LEU A 109 2.25 10.30 0.10
C LEU A 109 3.71 10.16 0.51
N LEU A 110 4.60 10.90 -0.14
CA LEU A 110 6.03 10.86 0.18
C LEU A 110 6.30 11.27 1.63
N ILE A 111 5.61 12.31 2.11
CA ILE A 111 5.74 12.74 3.51
C ILE A 111 5.35 11.61 4.46
N ARG A 112 4.23 10.94 4.18
CA ARG A 112 3.76 9.82 5.01
C ARG A 112 4.72 8.64 4.97
N ILE A 113 5.24 8.31 3.80
CA ILE A 113 6.22 7.24 3.62
C ILE A 113 7.49 7.53 4.42
N ASN A 114 8.03 8.73 4.27
CA ASN A 114 9.25 9.11 4.96
C ASN A 114 9.08 9.05 6.48
N LYS A 115 7.92 9.44 6.96
CA LYS A 115 7.61 9.36 8.38
C LYS A 115 7.54 7.92 8.88
N LEU A 116 6.86 7.04 8.14
CA LEU A 116 6.72 5.63 8.52
C LEU A 116 8.05 4.89 8.45
N LEU A 117 8.87 5.18 7.45
CA LEU A 117 10.17 4.54 7.27
C LEU A 117 11.30 5.26 8.00
N ASN A 118 10.98 6.32 8.71
CA ASN A 118 11.95 7.10 9.48
C ASN A 118 13.07 7.69 8.60
N ILE A 119 12.70 8.15 7.42
CA ILE A 119 13.59 8.78 6.45
C ILE A 119 13.44 10.30 6.55
N ARG A 120 14.54 10.98 6.42
CA ARG A 120 14.55 12.45 6.44
C ARG A 120 14.56 13.07 5.06
#